data_341cbd73a981c1def70096e192dc0626
#
_entry.id   341cbd73a981c1def70096e192dc0626
#
_cell.length_a   1.000
_cell.length_b   1.000
_cell.length_c   1.000
_cell.angle_alpha   90.00
_cell.angle_beta   90.00
_cell.angle_gamma   90.00
#
_symmetry.space_group_name_H-M   'P 1'
#
loop_
_entity.id
_entity.type
_entity.pdbx_description
1 polymer ?
#
loop_
_entity_poly.entity_id
_entity_poly.type
_entity_poly.pdbx_seq_one_letter_code
_entity_poly.pdbx_strand_id
1 'polypeptide(L)'
;DGFNIEEWKAKKLAERQETFAAQEEALKDVFASGQTLANYFYQRGRLGSHITAGNTALILRANPLACAVMSADDWSKYGRRVSKGCTGIAQIVRSNGYYAVAKVFDVSQTYGNKPYPIAAVENTKQIEKAIDVMREISPIPVLPKNEVEGCCYDAERQELVFCAAIPPQELLQRLPAEIVMATAESSYAGISENELLRQTAAISVEVCGRLGLPMPPDAVQTLE
;
A
#
# COMPACT_ATOMS: atom_id res chain seq x y z
N ASP A 1 -37.15 27.89 4.85
CA ASP A 1 -36.59 27.39 3.56
C ASP A 1 -36.76 25.88 3.52
N GLY A 2 -37.66 25.42 2.62
CA GLY A 2 -37.94 23.98 2.49
C GLY A 2 -36.78 23.24 1.81
N PHE A 3 -36.52 21.99 2.23
CA PHE A 3 -35.53 21.12 1.61
C PHE A 3 -35.90 20.86 0.13
N ASN A 4 -35.06 21.32 -0.83
CA ASN A 4 -35.23 21.10 -2.26
C ASN A 4 -34.51 19.82 -2.69
N ILE A 5 -35.25 18.76 -2.95
CA ILE A 5 -34.71 17.44 -3.30
C ILE A 5 -33.97 17.43 -4.65
N GLU A 6 -34.40 18.22 -5.63
CA GLU A 6 -33.76 18.29 -6.94
C GLU A 6 -32.42 19.02 -6.88
N GLU A 7 -32.36 20.10 -6.13
CA GLU A 7 -31.11 20.82 -5.85
C GLU A 7 -30.12 19.96 -5.07
N TRP A 8 -30.60 19.21 -4.09
CA TRP A 8 -29.76 18.25 -3.35
C TRP A 8 -29.21 17.12 -4.25
N LYS A 9 -30.06 16.55 -5.13
CA LYS A 9 -29.63 15.53 -6.11
C LYS A 9 -28.59 16.09 -7.08
N ALA A 10 -28.81 17.29 -7.63
CA ALA A 10 -27.87 17.97 -8.51
C ALA A 10 -26.51 18.20 -7.81
N LYS A 11 -26.52 18.69 -6.58
CA LYS A 11 -25.31 18.87 -5.77
C LYS A 11 -24.57 17.55 -5.53
N LYS A 12 -25.27 16.47 -5.20
CA LYS A 12 -24.66 15.14 -5.00
C LYS A 12 -24.09 14.54 -6.29
N LEU A 13 -24.73 14.82 -7.43
CA LEU A 13 -24.22 14.41 -8.72
C LEU A 13 -22.91 15.17 -9.04
N ALA A 14 -22.91 16.48 -8.89
CA ALA A 14 -21.74 17.32 -9.09
C ALA A 14 -20.57 16.89 -8.21
N GLU A 15 -20.80 16.74 -6.88
CA GLU A 15 -19.78 16.26 -5.93
C GLU A 15 -19.15 14.92 -6.37
N ARG A 16 -19.97 14.01 -6.87
CA ARG A 16 -19.49 12.70 -7.36
C ARG A 16 -18.66 12.87 -8.63
N GLN A 17 -19.11 13.67 -9.59
CA GLN A 17 -18.37 13.92 -10.85
C GLN A 17 -17.01 14.57 -10.56
N GLU A 18 -16.97 15.58 -9.69
CA GLU A 18 -15.74 16.24 -9.25
C GLU A 18 -14.78 15.25 -8.56
N THR A 19 -15.30 14.36 -7.72
CA THR A 19 -14.47 13.36 -7.03
C THR A 19 -13.90 12.33 -8.00
N PHE A 20 -14.67 11.89 -9.02
CA PHE A 20 -14.15 11.00 -10.06
C PHE A 20 -13.08 11.70 -10.92
N ALA A 21 -13.30 12.95 -11.30
CA ALA A 21 -12.29 13.73 -12.03
C ALA A 21 -11.00 13.90 -11.22
N ALA A 22 -11.13 14.23 -9.92
CA ALA A 22 -9.98 14.31 -9.02
C ALA A 22 -9.24 12.97 -8.85
N GLN A 23 -9.97 11.84 -8.85
CA GLN A 23 -9.39 10.51 -8.80
C GLN A 23 -8.60 10.17 -10.07
N GLU A 24 -9.15 10.50 -11.23
CA GLU A 24 -8.46 10.32 -12.51
C GLU A 24 -7.17 11.13 -12.60
N GLU A 25 -7.20 12.39 -12.17
CA GLU A 25 -6.01 13.24 -12.11
C GLU A 25 -4.98 12.71 -11.09
N ALA A 26 -5.44 12.25 -9.93
CA ALA A 26 -4.55 11.67 -8.92
C ALA A 26 -3.86 10.39 -9.44
N LEU A 27 -4.56 9.57 -10.23
CA LEU A 27 -3.97 8.40 -10.87
C LEU A 27 -2.95 8.78 -11.95
N LYS A 28 -3.18 9.84 -12.74
CA LYS A 28 -2.17 10.35 -13.69
C LYS A 28 -0.90 10.78 -12.97
N ASP A 29 -1.03 11.48 -11.84
CA ASP A 29 0.11 11.90 -11.01
C ASP A 29 0.92 10.68 -10.50
N VAL A 30 0.24 9.58 -10.15
CA VAL A 30 0.89 8.32 -9.71
C VAL A 30 1.80 7.75 -10.79
N PHE A 31 1.38 7.76 -12.05
CA PHE A 31 2.14 7.20 -13.17
C PHE A 31 3.11 8.20 -13.84
N ALA A 32 3.35 9.34 -13.23
CA ALA A 32 4.22 10.38 -13.80
C ALA A 32 5.72 10.04 -13.71
N SER A 33 6.13 9.18 -12.76
CA SER A 33 7.53 8.74 -12.57
C SER A 33 7.62 7.50 -11.67
N GLY A 34 8.75 6.80 -11.70
CA GLY A 34 9.04 5.70 -10.77
C GLY A 34 8.94 6.12 -9.30
N GLN A 35 9.35 7.36 -8.96
CA GLN A 35 9.23 7.88 -7.60
C GLN A 35 7.78 8.05 -7.15
N THR A 36 6.91 8.62 -7.99
CA THR A 36 5.48 8.78 -7.67
C THR A 36 4.77 7.44 -7.56
N LEU A 37 5.14 6.50 -8.42
CA LEU A 37 4.64 5.14 -8.39
C LEU A 37 5.09 4.37 -7.15
N ALA A 38 6.36 4.49 -6.74
CA ALA A 38 6.86 3.92 -5.51
C ALA A 38 6.14 4.49 -4.27
N ASN A 39 5.97 5.81 -4.21
CA ASN A 39 5.22 6.46 -3.13
C ASN A 39 3.77 5.95 -3.05
N TYR A 40 3.14 5.71 -4.19
CA TYR A 40 1.78 5.17 -4.25
C TYR A 40 1.71 3.75 -3.68
N PHE A 41 2.59 2.83 -4.10
CA PHE A 41 2.60 1.46 -3.57
C PHE A 41 2.94 1.43 -2.08
N TYR A 42 3.87 2.27 -1.65
CA TYR A 42 4.19 2.42 -0.23
C TYR A 42 2.97 2.87 0.58
N GLN A 43 2.26 3.89 0.09
CA GLN A 43 1.03 4.38 0.73
C GLN A 43 -0.08 3.32 0.74
N ARG A 44 -0.20 2.56 -0.35
CA ARG A 44 -1.15 1.46 -0.45
C ARG A 44 -0.88 0.39 0.62
N GLY A 45 0.38 0.04 0.85
CA GLY A 45 0.78 -0.86 1.93
C GLY A 45 0.38 -0.34 3.31
N ARG A 46 0.64 0.94 3.59
CA ARG A 46 0.27 1.59 4.86
C ARG A 46 -1.23 1.58 5.12
N LEU A 47 -2.02 1.91 4.12
CA LEU A 47 -3.49 2.01 4.23
C LEU A 47 -4.17 0.64 4.25
N GLY A 48 -3.57 -0.36 3.60
CA GLY A 48 -4.10 -1.72 3.50
C GLY A 48 -5.03 -1.93 2.29
N SER A 49 -5.22 -3.20 1.94
CA SER A 49 -5.91 -3.64 0.71
C SER A 49 -7.42 -3.34 0.67
N HIS A 50 -8.03 -2.97 1.79
CA HIS A 50 -9.45 -2.59 1.85
C HIS A 50 -9.73 -1.22 1.21
N ILE A 51 -8.70 -0.39 1.00
CA ILE A 51 -8.82 0.88 0.27
C ILE A 51 -8.60 0.61 -1.21
N THR A 52 -9.54 1.04 -2.05
CA THR A 52 -9.42 0.85 -3.50
C THR A 52 -8.25 1.64 -4.09
N ALA A 53 -7.72 1.20 -5.23
CA ALA A 53 -6.60 1.84 -5.90
C ALA A 53 -6.81 3.35 -6.13
N GLY A 54 -7.97 3.72 -6.68
CA GLY A 54 -8.30 5.13 -6.92
C GLY A 54 -8.45 5.96 -5.64
N ASN A 55 -8.99 5.37 -4.57
CA ASN A 55 -9.08 6.04 -3.27
C ASN A 55 -7.69 6.19 -2.61
N THR A 56 -6.79 5.23 -2.79
CA THR A 56 -5.39 5.36 -2.36
C THR A 56 -4.72 6.56 -3.04
N ALA A 57 -4.92 6.76 -4.35
CA ALA A 57 -4.40 7.91 -5.07
C ALA A 57 -4.97 9.25 -4.55
N LEU A 58 -6.28 9.31 -4.28
CA LEU A 58 -6.93 10.49 -3.67
C LEU A 58 -6.35 10.79 -2.28
N ILE A 59 -6.13 9.77 -1.46
CA ILE A 59 -5.56 9.94 -0.12
C ILE A 59 -4.11 10.42 -0.22
N LEU A 60 -3.29 9.79 -1.07
CA LEU A 60 -1.89 10.17 -1.28
C LEU A 60 -1.77 11.63 -1.70
N ARG A 61 -2.61 12.08 -2.63
CA ARG A 61 -2.64 13.47 -3.10
C ARG A 61 -3.05 14.45 -2.00
N ALA A 62 -4.02 14.08 -1.17
CA ALA A 62 -4.53 14.94 -0.09
C ALA A 62 -3.64 14.94 1.16
N ASN A 63 -3.06 13.80 1.50
CA ASN A 63 -2.20 13.61 2.67
C ASN A 63 -1.17 12.49 2.40
N PRO A 64 0.02 12.81 1.89
CA PRO A 64 1.08 11.84 1.61
C PRO A 64 1.56 11.04 2.84
N LEU A 65 1.29 11.54 4.03
CA LEU A 65 1.69 10.90 5.30
C LEU A 65 0.58 10.09 5.95
N ALA A 66 -0.61 10.02 5.35
CA ALA A 66 -1.72 9.25 5.91
C ALA A 66 -1.30 7.78 6.14
N CYS A 67 -1.71 7.21 7.26
CA CYS A 67 -1.36 5.84 7.62
C CYS A 67 -2.56 5.00 8.07
N ALA A 68 -3.67 5.65 8.44
CA ALA A 68 -4.91 4.97 8.81
C ALA A 68 -6.08 5.91 8.62
N VAL A 69 -7.01 5.55 7.77
CA VAL A 69 -8.17 6.39 7.45
C VAL A 69 -9.49 5.68 7.77
N MET A 70 -10.40 6.41 8.37
CA MET A 70 -11.77 5.96 8.68
C MET A 70 -12.76 7.12 8.54
N SER A 71 -14.05 6.80 8.45
CA SER A 71 -15.11 7.80 8.60
C SER A 71 -15.10 8.41 10.02
N ALA A 72 -15.71 9.57 10.19
CA ALA A 72 -15.84 10.18 11.52
C ALA A 72 -16.62 9.27 12.50
N ASP A 73 -17.64 8.57 11.99
CA ASP A 73 -18.43 7.63 12.78
C ASP A 73 -17.62 6.42 13.23
N ASP A 74 -16.77 5.85 12.35
CA ASP A 74 -15.93 4.71 12.69
C ASP A 74 -14.81 5.10 13.64
N TRP A 75 -14.24 6.31 13.50
CA TRP A 75 -13.32 6.85 14.50
C TRP A 75 -14.01 6.99 15.86
N SER A 76 -15.27 7.47 15.89
CA SER A 76 -16.04 7.57 17.14
C SER A 76 -16.29 6.21 17.77
N LYS A 77 -16.69 5.20 16.99
CA LYS A 77 -16.85 3.80 17.46
C LYS A 77 -15.53 3.22 17.96
N TYR A 78 -14.41 3.58 17.34
CA TYR A 78 -13.09 3.17 17.79
C TYR A 78 -12.67 3.84 19.11
N GLY A 79 -13.29 4.93 19.50
CA GLY A 79 -12.99 5.72 20.72
C GLY A 79 -12.11 6.94 20.45
N ARG A 80 -12.04 7.40 19.20
CA ARG A 80 -11.34 8.63 18.80
C ARG A 80 -12.33 9.58 18.13
N ARG A 81 -12.01 10.86 18.12
CA ARG A 81 -12.86 11.91 17.52
C ARG A 81 -12.03 12.73 16.52
N VAL A 82 -12.64 13.12 15.41
CA VAL A 82 -12.04 14.04 14.45
C VAL A 82 -11.87 15.41 15.09
N SER A 83 -10.70 16.00 14.94
CA SER A 83 -10.38 17.33 15.46
C SER A 83 -11.20 18.41 14.73
N LYS A 84 -11.63 19.40 15.47
CA LYS A 84 -12.42 20.53 14.93
C LYS A 84 -11.61 21.26 13.84
N GLY A 85 -12.25 21.54 12.71
CA GLY A 85 -11.63 22.26 11.60
C GLY A 85 -10.89 21.38 10.60
N CYS A 86 -10.73 20.07 10.85
CA CYS A 86 -10.15 19.17 9.88
C CYS A 86 -11.08 18.93 8.69
N THR A 87 -10.50 18.97 7.48
CA THR A 87 -11.21 18.62 6.24
C THR A 87 -11.02 17.13 5.95
N GLY A 88 -12.13 16.42 5.74
CA GLY A 88 -12.10 15.00 5.35
C GLY A 88 -11.69 14.84 3.89
N ILE A 89 -10.97 13.75 3.62
CA ILE A 89 -10.57 13.34 2.27
C ILE A 89 -11.76 12.65 1.60
N ALA A 90 -12.17 13.16 0.44
CA ALA A 90 -13.25 12.56 -0.34
C ALA A 90 -12.80 11.21 -0.93
N GLN A 91 -13.69 10.22 -0.86
CA GLN A 91 -13.50 8.90 -1.45
C GLN A 91 -14.74 8.49 -2.23
N ILE A 92 -14.54 7.70 -3.28
CA ILE A 92 -15.63 7.02 -3.97
C ILE A 92 -15.93 5.72 -3.26
N VAL A 93 -17.14 5.56 -2.78
CA VAL A 93 -17.62 4.32 -2.13
C VAL A 93 -18.81 3.76 -2.88
N ARG A 94 -18.96 2.44 -2.84
CA ARG A 94 -20.15 1.77 -3.38
C ARG A 94 -21.14 1.54 -2.25
N SER A 95 -22.33 2.10 -2.40
CA SER A 95 -23.43 1.95 -1.44
C SER A 95 -24.71 1.60 -2.18
N ASN A 96 -25.36 0.49 -1.79
CA ASN A 96 -26.62 0.02 -2.39
C ASN A 96 -26.62 -0.06 -3.93
N GLY A 97 -25.50 -0.47 -4.53
CA GLY A 97 -25.36 -0.57 -5.97
C GLY A 97 -24.97 0.73 -6.70
N TYR A 98 -24.91 1.85 -6.01
CA TYR A 98 -24.54 3.17 -6.57
C TYR A 98 -23.21 3.66 -6.02
N TYR A 99 -22.54 4.51 -6.79
CA TYR A 99 -21.36 5.23 -6.31
C TYR A 99 -21.78 6.48 -5.55
N ALA A 100 -21.20 6.69 -4.39
CA ALA A 100 -21.39 7.87 -3.55
C ALA A 100 -20.03 8.42 -3.11
N VAL A 101 -20.01 9.67 -2.64
CA VAL A 101 -18.85 10.29 -2.02
C VAL A 101 -18.97 10.14 -0.51
N ALA A 102 -17.97 9.56 0.12
CA ALA A 102 -17.78 9.55 1.57
C ALA A 102 -16.53 10.35 1.94
N LYS A 103 -16.48 10.83 3.17
CA LYS A 103 -15.29 11.50 3.70
C LYS A 103 -14.64 10.64 4.76
N VAL A 104 -13.30 10.48 4.64
CA VAL A 104 -12.47 9.83 5.63
C VAL A 104 -11.47 10.81 6.22
N PHE A 105 -10.97 10.47 7.39
CA PHE A 105 -10.01 11.26 8.15
C PHE A 105 -8.86 10.35 8.55
N ASP A 106 -7.64 10.83 8.40
CA ASP A 106 -6.47 10.11 8.87
C ASP A 106 -6.37 10.15 10.40
N VAL A 107 -5.72 9.17 10.99
CA VAL A 107 -5.50 9.10 12.44
C VAL A 107 -4.87 10.37 13.01
N SER A 108 -3.99 11.04 12.26
CA SER A 108 -3.37 12.31 12.64
C SER A 108 -4.37 13.48 12.78
N GLN A 109 -5.53 13.37 12.15
CA GLN A 109 -6.64 14.32 12.24
C GLN A 109 -7.58 14.02 13.40
N THR A 110 -7.23 13.05 14.26
CA THR A 110 -8.10 12.60 15.35
C THR A 110 -7.41 12.71 16.70
N TYR A 111 -8.21 12.80 17.74
CA TYR A 111 -7.76 12.79 19.14
C TYR A 111 -8.56 11.77 19.96
N GLY A 112 -8.00 11.29 21.05
CA GLY A 112 -8.61 10.31 21.97
C GLY A 112 -7.57 9.58 22.78
N ASN A 113 -8.00 8.94 23.87
CA ASN A 113 -7.10 8.22 24.78
C ASN A 113 -6.71 6.83 24.28
N LYS A 114 -7.44 6.30 23.30
CA LYS A 114 -7.14 5.00 22.70
C LYS A 114 -6.14 5.19 21.56
N PRO A 115 -4.92 4.63 21.65
CA PRO A 115 -3.97 4.64 20.55
C PRO A 115 -4.51 3.81 19.40
N TYR A 116 -4.21 4.22 18.16
CA TYR A 116 -4.47 3.41 16.99
C TYR A 116 -3.20 2.65 16.64
N PRO A 117 -3.22 1.32 16.61
CA PRO A 117 -2.04 0.54 16.27
C PRO A 117 -1.73 0.70 14.77
N ILE A 118 -0.60 1.30 14.46
CA ILE A 118 -0.06 1.33 13.11
C ILE A 118 0.83 0.10 12.98
N ALA A 119 0.58 -0.72 11.95
CA ALA A 119 1.42 -1.88 11.69
C ALA A 119 2.83 -1.39 11.34
N ALA A 120 3.80 -1.77 12.15
CA ALA A 120 5.20 -1.50 11.92
C ALA A 120 6.05 -2.56 12.64
N VAL A 121 7.16 -2.94 12.03
CA VAL A 121 8.20 -3.72 12.71
C VAL A 121 9.17 -2.74 13.36
N GLU A 122 9.29 -2.81 14.67
CA GLU A 122 10.00 -1.81 15.49
C GLU A 122 11.36 -2.32 15.99
N ASN A 123 11.60 -3.63 15.89
CA ASN A 123 12.83 -4.23 16.44
C ASN A 123 13.22 -5.50 15.66
N THR A 124 14.47 -5.94 15.87
CA THR A 124 15.05 -7.09 15.18
C THR A 124 14.22 -8.37 15.34
N LYS A 125 13.67 -8.63 16.53
CA LYS A 125 12.86 -9.83 16.78
C LYS A 125 11.56 -9.85 15.94
N GLN A 126 10.94 -8.69 15.72
CA GLN A 126 9.77 -8.60 14.86
C GLN A 126 10.14 -8.75 13.38
N ILE A 127 11.30 -8.23 12.98
CA ILE A 127 11.84 -8.41 11.63
C ILE A 127 12.11 -9.90 11.36
N GLU A 128 12.81 -10.59 12.26
CA GLU A 128 13.08 -12.02 12.17
C GLU A 128 11.80 -12.84 12.08
N LYS A 129 10.80 -12.53 12.91
CA LYS A 129 9.49 -13.18 12.83
C LYS A 129 8.79 -12.93 11.50
N ALA A 130 8.89 -11.74 10.93
CA ALA A 130 8.32 -11.44 9.61
C ALA A 130 9.05 -12.23 8.50
N ILE A 131 10.37 -12.39 8.60
CA ILE A 131 11.15 -13.24 7.69
C ILE A 131 10.71 -14.70 7.81
N ASP A 132 10.51 -15.22 9.04
CA ASP A 132 10.04 -16.59 9.25
C ASP A 132 8.67 -16.82 8.58
N VAL A 133 7.73 -15.88 8.74
CA VAL A 133 6.43 -15.94 8.05
C VAL A 133 6.62 -15.93 6.52
N MET A 134 7.50 -15.08 5.97
CA MET A 134 7.78 -15.06 4.54
C MET A 134 8.37 -16.41 4.05
N ARG A 135 9.23 -17.04 4.85
CA ARG A 135 9.79 -18.37 4.55
C ARG A 135 8.71 -19.45 4.56
N GLU A 136 7.76 -19.38 5.50
CA GLU A 136 6.64 -20.33 5.59
C GLU A 136 5.66 -20.22 4.40
N ILE A 137 5.42 -19.02 3.89
CA ILE A 137 4.52 -18.81 2.75
C ILE A 137 5.21 -18.99 1.39
N SER A 138 6.55 -19.06 1.36
CA SER A 138 7.31 -19.27 0.12
C SER A 138 6.97 -20.64 -0.49
N PRO A 139 6.67 -20.71 -1.81
CA PRO A 139 6.38 -21.97 -2.49
C PRO A 139 7.61 -22.87 -2.64
N ILE A 140 8.80 -22.31 -2.40
CA ILE A 140 10.09 -23.00 -2.56
C ILE A 140 10.99 -22.73 -1.36
N PRO A 141 12.05 -23.56 -1.14
CA PRO A 141 12.98 -23.38 -0.03
C PRO A 141 13.68 -22.02 -0.05
N VAL A 142 13.84 -21.38 1.11
CA VAL A 142 14.57 -20.13 1.30
C VAL A 142 15.81 -20.42 2.14
N LEU A 143 16.99 -20.42 1.52
CA LEU A 143 18.23 -20.95 2.06
C LEU A 143 19.32 -19.87 2.17
N PRO A 144 20.06 -19.81 3.30
CA PRO A 144 21.25 -18.98 3.40
C PRO A 144 22.41 -19.62 2.61
N LYS A 145 23.17 -18.81 1.86
CA LYS A 145 24.41 -19.19 1.19
C LYS A 145 25.47 -18.10 1.39
N ASN A 146 26.74 -18.49 1.54
CA ASN A 146 27.82 -17.52 1.72
C ASN A 146 28.34 -16.95 0.40
N GLU A 147 28.01 -17.58 -0.72
CA GLU A 147 28.57 -17.33 -2.05
C GLU A 147 27.67 -16.43 -2.91
N VAL A 148 26.57 -15.94 -2.35
CA VAL A 148 25.63 -15.05 -3.05
C VAL A 148 25.65 -13.65 -2.45
N GLU A 149 25.44 -12.65 -3.28
CA GLU A 149 25.21 -11.27 -2.84
C GLU A 149 23.69 -10.98 -2.76
N GLY A 150 23.26 -10.41 -1.65
CA GLY A 150 21.85 -10.03 -1.45
C GLY A 150 20.92 -11.23 -1.30
N CYS A 151 19.79 -11.21 -2.03
CA CYS A 151 18.77 -12.24 -2.07
C CYS A 151 18.31 -12.40 -3.52
N CYS A 152 18.19 -13.62 -4.02
CA CYS A 152 17.75 -13.88 -5.39
C CYS A 152 17.05 -15.24 -5.52
N TYR A 153 16.18 -15.33 -6.52
CA TYR A 153 15.59 -16.58 -6.96
C TYR A 153 16.50 -17.31 -7.94
N ASP A 154 16.85 -18.55 -7.62
CA ASP A 154 17.61 -19.48 -8.48
C ASP A 154 16.61 -20.39 -9.22
N ALA A 155 16.33 -20.06 -10.47
CA ALA A 155 15.37 -20.79 -11.31
C ALA A 155 15.84 -22.22 -11.65
N GLU A 156 17.15 -22.45 -11.77
CA GLU A 156 17.67 -23.78 -12.10
C GLU A 156 17.48 -24.76 -10.94
N ARG A 157 17.68 -24.27 -9.70
CA ARG A 157 17.55 -25.08 -8.48
C ARG A 157 16.19 -25.01 -7.82
N GLN A 158 15.33 -24.13 -8.29
CA GLN A 158 14.03 -23.84 -7.66
C GLN A 158 14.18 -23.51 -6.17
N GLU A 159 15.11 -22.61 -5.87
CA GLU A 159 15.42 -22.16 -4.51
C GLU A 159 15.47 -20.64 -4.45
N LEU A 160 15.06 -20.06 -3.34
CA LEU A 160 15.41 -18.69 -2.95
C LEU A 160 16.68 -18.72 -2.11
N VAL A 161 17.68 -18.01 -2.54
CA VAL A 161 18.99 -17.97 -1.86
C VAL A 161 19.30 -16.55 -1.40
N PHE A 162 19.88 -16.43 -0.22
CA PHE A 162 20.29 -15.13 0.32
C PHE A 162 21.65 -15.21 1.00
N CYS A 163 22.40 -14.11 0.98
CA CYS A 163 23.67 -14.00 1.70
C CYS A 163 23.46 -14.21 3.20
N ALA A 164 24.17 -15.16 3.81
CA ALA A 164 24.03 -15.43 5.23
C ALA A 164 24.39 -14.22 6.13
N ALA A 165 25.17 -13.27 5.61
CA ALA A 165 25.55 -12.03 6.30
C ALA A 165 24.64 -10.83 5.99
N ILE A 166 23.57 -11.01 5.19
CA ILE A 166 22.67 -9.90 4.84
C ILE A 166 21.97 -9.38 6.10
N PRO A 167 21.86 -8.06 6.31
CA PRO A 167 21.10 -7.51 7.41
C PRO A 167 19.63 -7.98 7.35
N PRO A 168 19.03 -8.43 8.47
CA PRO A 168 17.65 -8.93 8.47
C PRO A 168 16.62 -7.96 7.86
N GLN A 169 16.78 -6.66 8.08
CA GLN A 169 15.92 -5.64 7.47
C GLN A 169 16.02 -5.62 5.95
N GLU A 170 17.24 -5.72 5.40
CA GLU A 170 17.46 -5.76 3.96
C GLU A 170 16.88 -7.04 3.35
N LEU A 171 17.07 -8.18 4.00
CA LEU A 171 16.47 -9.44 3.58
C LEU A 171 14.94 -9.31 3.51
N LEU A 172 14.31 -8.74 4.55
CA LEU A 172 12.86 -8.55 4.58
C LEU A 172 12.34 -7.58 3.50
N GLN A 173 13.15 -6.60 3.09
CA GLN A 173 12.81 -5.69 1.98
C GLN A 173 12.85 -6.37 0.62
N ARG A 174 13.76 -7.34 0.40
CA ARG A 174 13.98 -8.02 -0.88
C ARG A 174 13.15 -9.29 -1.05
N LEU A 175 12.99 -10.05 0.02
CA LEU A 175 12.34 -11.37 0.00
C LEU A 175 10.94 -11.41 -0.64
N PRO A 176 10.05 -10.41 -0.47
CA PRO A 176 8.75 -10.41 -1.13
C PRO A 176 8.83 -10.44 -2.66
N ALA A 177 9.77 -9.69 -3.27
CA ALA A 177 9.97 -9.69 -4.71
C ALA A 177 10.39 -11.08 -5.21
N GLU A 178 11.34 -11.68 -4.53
CA GLU A 178 11.89 -12.99 -4.91
C GLU A 178 10.86 -14.12 -4.76
N ILE A 179 10.01 -14.08 -3.73
CA ILE A 179 8.89 -15.02 -3.57
C ILE A 179 7.92 -14.89 -4.74
N VAL A 180 7.62 -13.66 -5.18
CA VAL A 180 6.73 -13.44 -6.32
C VAL A 180 7.39 -13.89 -7.62
N MET A 181 8.68 -13.64 -7.83
CA MET A 181 9.43 -14.17 -8.97
C MET A 181 9.31 -15.69 -9.07
N ALA A 182 9.56 -16.39 -7.97
CA ALA A 182 9.43 -17.85 -7.89
C ALA A 182 8.01 -18.36 -8.21
N THR A 183 6.99 -17.59 -7.80
CA THR A 183 5.58 -17.92 -8.06
C THR A 183 5.21 -17.63 -9.52
N ALA A 184 5.78 -16.56 -10.10
CA ALA A 184 5.46 -16.09 -11.43
C ALA A 184 5.91 -17.06 -12.51
N GLU A 185 7.06 -17.68 -12.37
CA GLU A 185 7.59 -18.65 -13.33
C GLU A 185 6.61 -19.80 -13.61
N SER A 186 5.83 -20.20 -12.61
CA SER A 186 4.81 -21.24 -12.73
C SER A 186 3.46 -20.75 -13.23
N SER A 187 3.17 -19.43 -13.17
CA SER A 187 1.81 -18.91 -13.29
C SER A 187 1.59 -17.83 -14.37
N TYR A 188 2.67 -17.19 -14.85
CA TYR A 188 2.56 -15.98 -15.71
C TYR A 188 3.24 -16.16 -17.09
N ALA A 189 2.85 -17.20 -17.83
CA ALA A 189 3.28 -17.35 -19.22
C ALA A 189 2.84 -16.13 -20.06
N GLY A 190 3.79 -15.36 -20.59
CA GLY A 190 3.55 -14.23 -21.51
C GLY A 190 3.80 -12.83 -20.95
N ILE A 191 4.19 -12.69 -19.67
CA ILE A 191 4.66 -11.41 -19.13
C ILE A 191 6.12 -11.22 -19.50
N SER A 192 6.52 -10.02 -19.92
CA SER A 192 7.93 -9.71 -20.16
C SER A 192 8.71 -9.66 -18.84
N GLU A 193 10.01 -9.96 -18.90
CA GLU A 193 10.89 -9.90 -17.73
C GLU A 193 10.87 -8.50 -17.06
N ASN A 194 10.89 -7.43 -17.86
CA ASN A 194 10.81 -6.06 -17.34
C ASN A 194 9.49 -5.78 -16.61
N GLU A 195 8.38 -6.27 -17.13
CA GLU A 195 7.08 -6.11 -16.47
C GLU A 195 7.01 -6.90 -15.18
N LEU A 196 7.57 -8.10 -15.16
CA LEU A 196 7.65 -8.91 -13.96
C LEU A 196 8.52 -8.24 -12.88
N LEU A 197 9.67 -7.68 -13.26
CA LEU A 197 10.54 -6.93 -12.34
C LEU A 197 9.80 -5.71 -11.74
N ARG A 198 9.04 -4.96 -12.55
CA ARG A 198 8.23 -3.85 -12.03
C ARG A 198 7.15 -4.31 -11.06
N GLN A 199 6.46 -5.40 -11.36
CA GLN A 199 5.42 -5.93 -10.48
C GLN A 199 6.01 -6.41 -9.15
N THR A 200 7.14 -7.11 -9.17
CA THR A 200 7.81 -7.59 -7.96
C THR A 200 8.35 -6.44 -7.09
N ALA A 201 8.92 -5.40 -7.72
CA ALA A 201 9.34 -4.19 -7.03
C ALA A 201 8.15 -3.48 -6.36
N ALA A 202 7.03 -3.35 -7.07
CA ALA A 202 5.81 -2.76 -6.52
C ALA A 202 5.32 -3.51 -5.27
N ILE A 203 5.33 -4.85 -5.30
CA ILE A 203 4.93 -5.69 -4.16
C ILE A 203 5.90 -5.50 -2.98
N SER A 204 7.22 -5.49 -3.21
CA SER A 204 8.19 -5.22 -2.15
C SER A 204 7.97 -3.86 -1.50
N VAL A 205 7.73 -2.83 -2.29
CA VAL A 205 7.41 -1.48 -1.77
C VAL A 205 6.11 -1.49 -0.95
N GLU A 206 5.08 -2.18 -1.42
CA GLU A 206 3.80 -2.30 -0.69
C GLU A 206 3.97 -3.03 0.64
N VAL A 207 4.76 -4.12 0.67
CA VAL A 207 5.09 -4.85 1.91
C VAL A 207 5.90 -3.97 2.86
N CYS A 208 6.90 -3.23 2.36
CA CYS A 208 7.66 -2.28 3.17
C CYS A 208 6.74 -1.21 3.80
N GLY A 209 5.82 -0.65 3.02
CA GLY A 209 4.80 0.27 3.52
C GLY A 209 3.93 -0.36 4.62
N ARG A 210 3.51 -1.60 4.44
CA ARG A 210 2.71 -2.34 5.42
C ARG A 210 3.44 -2.59 6.73
N LEU A 211 4.73 -2.85 6.66
CA LEU A 211 5.59 -3.17 7.81
C LEU A 211 6.28 -1.92 8.40
N GLY A 212 6.09 -0.74 7.82
CA GLY A 212 6.74 0.49 8.26
C GLY A 212 8.26 0.51 8.00
N LEU A 213 8.74 -0.30 7.05
CA LEU A 213 10.15 -0.34 6.64
C LEU A 213 10.45 0.75 5.61
N PRO A 214 11.69 1.21 5.49
CA PRO A 214 12.11 1.99 4.33
C PRO A 214 11.86 1.23 3.02
N MET A 215 11.64 1.97 1.92
CA MET A 215 11.54 1.34 0.59
C MET A 215 12.87 0.66 0.22
N PRO A 216 12.83 -0.42 -0.60
CA PRO A 216 14.06 -0.99 -1.17
C PRO A 216 14.82 0.08 -1.96
N PRO A 217 16.17 0.13 -1.89
CA PRO A 217 16.97 1.22 -2.47
C PRO A 217 16.82 1.37 -4.00
N ASP A 218 16.60 0.26 -4.70
CA ASP A 218 16.49 0.14 -6.16
C ASP A 218 15.05 0.25 -6.68
N ALA A 219 14.07 0.29 -5.78
CA ALA A 219 12.65 0.24 -6.15
C ALA A 219 12.22 1.36 -7.10
N VAL A 220 12.68 2.59 -6.88
CA VAL A 220 12.32 3.74 -7.73
C VAL A 220 12.83 3.53 -9.16
N GLN A 221 14.08 3.11 -9.30
CA GLN A 221 14.69 2.86 -10.61
C GLN A 221 14.00 1.69 -11.34
N THR A 222 13.64 0.64 -10.62
CA THR A 222 12.95 -0.53 -11.21
C THR A 222 11.53 -0.19 -11.65
N LEU A 223 10.87 0.77 -11.00
CA LEU A 223 9.52 1.23 -11.34
C LEU A 223 9.49 2.32 -12.44
N GLU A 224 10.63 2.89 -12.82
CA GLU A 224 10.76 3.84 -13.94
C GLU A 224 10.50 3.15 -15.28
#